data_2bd11ea3d8a937ce37118ff5ac72078a
#
_entry.id   2bd11ea3d8a937ce37118ff5ac72078a
#
_cell.length_a   1.000
_cell.length_b   1.000
_cell.length_c   1.000
_cell.angle_alpha   90.00
_cell.angle_beta   90.00
_cell.angle_gamma   90.00
#
_symmetry.space_group_name_H-M   'P 1'
#
loop_
_entity.id
_entity.type
_entity.pdbx_description
1 polymer ?
#
loop_
_entity_poly.entity_id
_entity_poly.type
_entity_poly.pdbx_seq_one_letter_code
_entity_poly.pdbx_strand_id
1 'polypeptide(L)'
;DGHAIVDSTFNYITCKDPETGDYSTVIVNNSDKTLGYDFVIKNTGKETSPVNVYESADEYDGTGNYYDGFLKYKGYVQPKEKDGEYTFSISVKPYSMVTISTMKPDEKEYTDRSQNYALFDLPYEDDFEYQTYDEDYLSKRGMAPRYTTDQAGAFEVSSLEGNNVLMQMITYDNKPAEWGNSSDPVTTLLDDRWQNYTVSADVLLDGKKSDDSKTNYAGIGGRYNLAANDYSGYALKLTETGEVMLNKASVKLDSVQIDGFDVKKWHNLKLEIYDNVIKAYVDNVKVLEYEDTDNVVNSGRVSLLSSYYNNCFDNLKITTDSEDYYVTRVDDMDAAIKVSAGSTEEDGNGWYFSTISSFKNYNRTVSVGEEGDSFEFEFEGTSFAIIAAQKDVVLEIETDDATQEYTCSGSGDRTAAYAVYNLEKGQHNVKVTVKEGRLSFDAVEYR
;
A
#
# COMPACT_ATOMS: atom_id res chain seq x y z
N ASP A 1 13.50 -10.77 23.85
CA ASP A 1 12.10 -10.86 24.30
C ASP A 1 11.45 -9.49 24.16
N GLY A 2 10.30 -9.44 23.56
CA GLY A 2 9.50 -8.24 23.40
C GLY A 2 8.13 -8.42 24.06
N HIS A 3 7.57 -7.34 24.56
CA HIS A 3 6.21 -7.31 25.06
C HIS A 3 5.40 -6.26 24.29
N ALA A 4 4.27 -6.67 23.73
CA ALA A 4 3.24 -5.76 23.26
C ALA A 4 2.12 -5.76 24.32
N ILE A 5 1.95 -4.65 25.01
CA ILE A 5 0.89 -4.49 26.01
C ILE A 5 -0.03 -3.39 25.50
N VAL A 6 -1.30 -3.73 25.32
CA VAL A 6 -2.29 -2.93 24.60
C VAL A 6 -2.73 -1.66 25.38
N ASP A 7 -2.52 -1.60 26.69
CA ASP A 7 -3.07 -0.54 27.53
C ASP A 7 -2.12 -0.03 28.63
N SER A 8 -0.84 -0.29 28.52
CA SER A 8 0.06 0.06 29.60
C SER A 8 1.34 0.72 29.14
N THR A 9 2.03 1.22 30.13
CA THR A 9 3.27 2.00 30.06
C THR A 9 4.51 1.22 29.58
N PHE A 10 4.39 -0.07 29.23
CA PHE A 10 5.52 -0.93 28.86
C PHE A 10 5.40 -1.46 27.43
N ASN A 11 5.43 -0.54 26.46
CA ASN A 11 5.44 -0.91 25.06
C ASN A 11 6.88 -0.90 24.53
N TYR A 12 7.52 -2.06 24.46
CA TYR A 12 8.84 -2.18 23.85
C TYR A 12 9.04 -3.51 23.14
N ILE A 13 9.93 -3.51 22.18
CA ILE A 13 10.41 -4.70 21.49
C ILE A 13 11.93 -4.64 21.36
N THR A 14 12.60 -5.76 21.62
CA THR A 14 14.04 -5.89 21.44
C THR A 14 14.34 -6.96 20.40
N CYS A 15 15.16 -6.59 19.42
CA CYS A 15 15.73 -7.49 18.44
C CYS A 15 17.24 -7.62 18.70
N LYS A 16 17.78 -8.83 18.52
CA LYS A 16 19.19 -9.14 18.66
C LYS A 16 19.68 -9.86 17.41
N ASP A 17 20.80 -9.43 16.89
CA ASP A 17 21.54 -10.17 15.88
C ASP A 17 22.25 -11.38 16.55
N PRO A 18 21.94 -12.60 16.14
CA PRO A 18 22.53 -13.79 16.74
C PRO A 18 24.03 -13.97 16.41
N GLU A 19 24.51 -13.36 15.32
CA GLU A 19 25.90 -13.49 14.86
C GLU A 19 26.81 -12.46 15.52
N THR A 20 26.40 -11.19 15.53
CA THR A 20 27.21 -10.09 16.06
C THR A 20 26.96 -9.80 17.53
N GLY A 21 25.81 -10.21 18.05
CA GLY A 21 25.34 -9.87 19.39
C GLY A 21 24.80 -8.45 19.52
N ASP A 22 24.80 -7.67 18.45
CA ASP A 22 24.21 -6.34 18.43
C ASP A 22 22.70 -6.41 18.68
N TYR A 23 22.19 -5.41 19.35
CA TYR A 23 20.75 -5.34 19.65
C TYR A 23 20.20 -3.94 19.42
N SER A 24 18.90 -3.91 19.17
CA SER A 24 18.11 -2.69 19.11
C SER A 24 16.82 -2.87 19.88
N THR A 25 16.42 -1.86 20.65
CA THR A 25 15.13 -1.85 21.36
C THR A 25 14.36 -0.62 20.95
N VAL A 26 13.12 -0.82 20.51
CA VAL A 26 12.16 0.26 20.25
C VAL A 26 11.22 0.35 21.45
N ILE A 27 11.01 1.55 21.94
CA ILE A 27 10.16 1.85 23.10
C ILE A 27 9.16 2.90 22.68
N VAL A 28 7.88 2.66 22.95
CA VAL A 28 6.79 3.61 22.67
C VAL A 28 6.20 4.07 23.99
N ASN A 29 6.16 5.38 24.19
CA ASN A 29 5.45 6.00 25.30
C ASN A 29 4.13 6.60 24.80
N ASN A 30 3.03 5.89 25.02
CA ASN A 30 1.68 6.33 24.68
C ASN A 30 0.95 6.95 25.89
N SER A 31 1.66 7.72 26.70
CA SER A 31 1.09 8.38 27.87
C SER A 31 1.46 9.88 27.91
N ASP A 32 0.75 10.63 28.73
CA ASP A 32 0.98 12.07 28.99
C ASP A 32 2.14 12.35 29.96
N LYS A 33 2.89 11.33 30.36
CA LYS A 33 3.98 11.42 31.33
C LYS A 33 5.30 10.99 30.75
N THR A 34 6.38 11.59 31.19
CA THR A 34 7.74 11.09 30.93
C THR A 34 7.94 9.79 31.70
N LEU A 35 8.35 8.74 31.00
CA LEU A 35 8.63 7.43 31.58
C LEU A 35 10.13 7.17 31.66
N GLY A 36 10.59 6.64 32.79
CA GLY A 36 11.98 6.18 32.97
C GLY A 36 12.07 4.69 32.77
N TYR A 37 13.09 4.23 32.06
CA TYR A 37 13.38 2.81 31.82
C TYR A 37 14.79 2.49 32.31
N ASP A 38 14.92 1.46 33.14
CA ASP A 38 16.19 0.91 33.57
C ASP A 38 16.47 -0.39 32.81
N PHE A 39 17.60 -0.47 32.15
CA PHE A 39 18.03 -1.60 31.37
C PHE A 39 19.12 -2.38 32.06
N VAL A 40 19.00 -3.71 32.02
CA VAL A 40 20.04 -4.64 32.39
C VAL A 40 20.43 -5.46 31.19
N ILE A 41 21.68 -5.37 30.76
CA ILE A 41 22.18 -6.05 29.55
C ILE A 41 22.78 -7.40 29.98
N LYS A 42 22.28 -8.47 29.35
CA LYS A 42 22.75 -9.85 29.63
C LYS A 42 22.90 -10.67 28.36
N ASN A 43 23.97 -11.47 28.29
CA ASN A 43 24.15 -12.47 27.24
C ASN A 43 24.14 -11.94 25.78
N THR A 44 24.60 -10.72 25.58
CA THR A 44 24.70 -10.12 24.25
C THR A 44 26.12 -10.21 23.68
N GLY A 45 27.15 -10.27 24.55
CA GLY A 45 28.53 -10.04 24.15
C GLY A 45 28.85 -8.57 23.88
N LYS A 46 27.87 -7.68 24.08
CA LYS A 46 27.94 -6.24 23.87
C LYS A 46 27.61 -5.44 25.14
N GLU A 47 27.79 -6.04 26.30
CA GLU A 47 27.41 -5.46 27.58
C GLU A 47 28.10 -4.12 27.87
N THR A 48 29.32 -3.94 27.35
CA THR A 48 30.11 -2.73 27.54
C THR A 48 30.02 -1.77 26.33
N SER A 49 29.30 -2.14 25.27
CA SER A 49 29.20 -1.31 24.08
C SER A 49 28.38 -0.04 24.35
N PRO A 50 28.76 1.11 23.76
CA PRO A 50 27.91 2.29 23.78
C PRO A 50 26.55 1.99 23.15
N VAL A 51 25.49 2.52 23.76
CA VAL A 51 24.12 2.38 23.28
C VAL A 51 23.65 3.70 22.69
N ASN A 52 23.52 3.76 21.38
CA ASN A 52 23.05 4.96 20.66
C ASN A 52 21.55 5.16 20.90
N VAL A 53 21.12 6.39 21.04
CA VAL A 53 19.73 6.77 21.33
C VAL A 53 19.19 7.64 20.19
N TYR A 54 18.05 7.23 19.64
CA TYR A 54 17.29 7.95 18.63
C TYR A 54 15.90 8.23 19.16
N GLU A 55 15.39 9.43 18.96
CA GLU A 55 14.06 9.84 19.41
C GLU A 55 13.21 10.25 18.22
N SER A 56 11.97 9.77 18.21
CA SER A 56 10.90 10.28 17.35
C SER A 56 9.84 10.88 18.24
N ALA A 57 9.61 12.17 18.08
CA ALA A 57 8.59 12.90 18.82
C ALA A 57 7.88 13.86 17.85
N ASP A 58 6.63 14.16 18.12
CA ASP A 58 5.91 15.20 17.40
C ASP A 58 6.45 16.55 17.87
N GLU A 59 7.32 17.13 17.08
CA GLU A 59 7.92 18.47 17.28
C GLU A 59 7.54 19.40 16.11
N TYR A 60 6.55 19.00 15.28
CA TYR A 60 6.12 19.79 14.16
C TYR A 60 5.31 21.00 14.64
N ASP A 61 5.81 22.19 14.33
CA ASP A 61 5.22 23.47 14.71
C ASP A 61 4.54 24.21 13.54
N GLY A 62 4.30 23.50 12.43
CA GLY A 62 3.76 24.08 11.20
C GLY A 62 4.82 24.65 10.26
N THR A 63 6.11 24.51 10.58
CA THR A 63 7.23 24.97 9.75
C THR A 63 8.22 23.83 9.48
N GLY A 64 8.82 23.83 8.30
CA GLY A 64 9.76 22.78 7.92
C GLY A 64 9.07 21.48 7.50
N ASN A 65 9.82 20.39 7.51
CA ASN A 65 9.33 19.07 7.14
C ASN A 65 8.74 18.38 8.38
N TYR A 66 7.52 17.88 8.27
CA TYR A 66 6.82 17.07 9.30
C TYR A 66 7.69 15.94 9.87
N TYR A 67 8.51 15.33 9.03
CA TYR A 67 9.38 14.23 9.43
C TYR A 67 10.67 14.62 10.14
N ASP A 68 10.98 15.90 10.26
CA ASP A 68 12.19 16.36 10.95
C ASP A 68 12.23 15.98 12.43
N GLY A 69 11.08 15.68 13.03
CA GLY A 69 10.96 15.17 14.41
C GLY A 69 11.34 13.70 14.59
N PHE A 70 11.56 12.93 13.50
CA PHE A 70 11.66 11.48 13.55
C PHE A 70 13.10 10.98 13.54
N LEU A 71 13.37 9.93 14.33
CA LEU A 71 14.66 9.25 14.46
C LEU A 71 15.86 10.20 14.68
N LYS A 72 15.65 11.29 15.39
CA LYS A 72 16.73 12.21 15.74
C LYS A 72 17.74 11.54 16.64
N TYR A 73 19.00 11.56 16.25
CA TYR A 73 20.10 11.09 17.10
C TYR A 73 20.28 12.00 18.29
N LYS A 74 20.17 11.45 19.49
CA LYS A 74 20.27 12.16 20.79
C LYS A 74 21.61 11.93 21.51
N GLY A 75 22.52 11.18 20.89
CA GLY A 75 23.77 10.78 21.49
C GLY A 75 23.79 9.30 21.90
N TYR A 76 24.66 8.97 22.81
CA TYR A 76 24.77 7.59 23.31
C TYR A 76 24.81 7.55 24.83
N VAL A 77 24.45 6.40 25.39
CA VAL A 77 24.59 6.08 26.81
C VAL A 77 25.66 4.99 26.96
N GLN A 78 26.58 5.17 27.90
CA GLN A 78 27.57 4.17 28.23
C GLN A 78 27.03 3.30 29.38
N PRO A 79 26.83 1.99 29.18
CA PRO A 79 26.46 1.08 30.25
C PRO A 79 27.51 1.09 31.36
N LYS A 80 27.08 1.00 32.60
CA LYS A 80 27.92 0.96 33.79
C LYS A 80 27.72 -0.36 34.52
N GLU A 81 28.81 -0.92 35.03
CA GLU A 81 28.75 -2.08 35.89
C GLU A 81 28.20 -1.68 37.27
N LYS A 82 27.21 -2.44 37.71
CA LYS A 82 26.62 -2.33 39.04
C LYS A 82 26.23 -3.73 39.49
N ASP A 83 26.78 -4.12 40.65
CA ASP A 83 26.51 -5.45 41.28
C ASP A 83 26.76 -6.65 40.33
N GLY A 84 27.76 -6.56 39.44
CA GLY A 84 28.09 -7.58 38.45
C GLY A 84 27.22 -7.58 37.20
N GLU A 85 26.37 -6.61 37.04
CA GLU A 85 25.52 -6.43 35.85
C GLU A 85 25.81 -5.10 35.18
N TYR A 86 25.68 -5.04 33.82
CA TYR A 86 25.79 -3.81 33.08
C TYR A 86 24.41 -3.18 32.93
N THR A 87 24.29 -1.92 33.35
CA THR A 87 23.02 -1.22 33.42
C THR A 87 23.11 0.20 32.84
N PHE A 88 22.00 0.72 32.32
CA PHE A 88 21.81 2.12 31.98
C PHE A 88 20.34 2.50 32.10
N SER A 89 20.06 3.79 32.13
CA SER A 89 18.70 4.31 32.19
C SER A 89 18.48 5.33 31.08
N ILE A 90 17.26 5.38 30.58
CA ILE A 90 16.79 6.40 29.63
C ILE A 90 15.43 6.95 30.06
N SER A 91 15.12 8.15 29.60
CA SER A 91 13.79 8.77 29.73
C SER A 91 13.14 8.89 28.38
N VAL A 92 11.87 8.54 28.30
CA VAL A 92 11.05 8.61 27.08
C VAL A 92 9.96 9.66 27.31
N LYS A 93 9.93 10.70 26.47
CA LYS A 93 8.96 11.80 26.56
C LYS A 93 7.52 11.30 26.35
N PRO A 94 6.52 12.07 26.79
CA PRO A 94 5.13 11.81 26.42
C PRO A 94 4.96 11.67 24.90
N TYR A 95 4.10 10.76 24.50
CA TYR A 95 3.71 10.53 23.09
C TYR A 95 4.89 10.46 22.13
N SER A 96 5.97 9.79 22.54
CA SER A 96 7.18 9.67 21.75
C SER A 96 7.65 8.21 21.63
N MET A 97 8.54 7.98 20.69
CA MET A 97 9.21 6.69 20.49
C MET A 97 10.73 6.90 20.63
N VAL A 98 11.37 6.00 21.35
CA VAL A 98 12.83 5.97 21.45
C VAL A 98 13.34 4.63 20.94
N THR A 99 14.31 4.69 20.05
CA THR A 99 15.08 3.54 19.63
C THR A 99 16.47 3.61 20.26
N ILE A 100 16.88 2.55 20.94
CA ILE A 100 18.23 2.38 21.43
C ILE A 100 18.92 1.25 20.68
N SER A 101 20.21 1.40 20.35
CA SER A 101 20.95 0.39 19.57
C SER A 101 22.44 0.40 19.88
N THR A 102 23.06 -0.78 19.89
CA THR A 102 24.53 -0.91 19.88
C THR A 102 25.12 -0.59 18.52
N MET A 103 24.31 -0.60 17.46
CA MET A 103 24.71 -0.15 16.13
C MET A 103 24.55 1.36 16.02
N LYS A 104 25.51 2.01 15.38
CA LYS A 104 25.37 3.37 14.91
C LYS A 104 25.33 3.32 13.40
N PRO A 105 24.14 3.37 12.79
CA PRO A 105 24.05 3.49 11.35
C PRO A 105 24.75 4.78 10.91
N ASP A 106 25.31 4.78 9.71
CA ASP A 106 25.83 5.99 9.09
C ASP A 106 24.71 7.02 9.06
N GLU A 107 25.06 8.28 9.30
CA GLU A 107 24.11 9.39 9.19
C GLU A 107 23.59 9.39 7.75
N LYS A 108 22.44 8.80 7.55
CA LYS A 108 21.70 8.99 6.31
C LYS A 108 20.92 10.28 6.46
N GLU A 109 21.19 11.23 5.60
CA GLU A 109 20.27 12.33 5.40
C GLU A 109 18.93 11.70 4.97
N TYR A 110 17.87 11.96 5.74
CA TYR A 110 16.51 11.55 5.40
C TYR A 110 15.93 12.47 4.32
N THR A 111 16.71 12.76 3.31
CA THR A 111 16.33 13.69 2.26
C THR A 111 15.39 13.08 1.24
N ASP A 112 15.21 11.75 1.28
CA ASP A 112 14.37 11.09 0.30
C ASP A 112 13.77 9.78 0.84
N ARG A 113 12.62 9.86 1.47
CA ARG A 113 11.91 8.68 1.97
C ARG A 113 11.26 7.86 0.86
N SER A 114 10.93 8.49 -0.25
CA SER A 114 10.32 7.82 -1.39
C SER A 114 11.27 6.82 -2.05
N GLN A 115 12.59 7.01 -1.90
CA GLN A 115 13.62 6.16 -2.52
C GLN A 115 14.16 5.04 -1.62
N ASN A 116 13.75 4.95 -0.35
CA ASN A 116 14.28 3.93 0.57
C ASN A 116 13.60 2.55 0.45
N TYR A 117 12.57 2.42 -0.36
CA TYR A 117 11.95 1.15 -0.66
C TYR A 117 12.40 0.70 -2.04
N ALA A 118 13.16 -0.39 -2.10
CA ALA A 118 13.49 -1.01 -3.37
C ALA A 118 12.18 -1.31 -4.12
N LEU A 119 12.12 -0.89 -5.37
CA LEU A 119 11.04 -1.28 -6.26
C LEU A 119 11.11 -2.79 -6.46
N PHE A 120 9.96 -3.44 -6.48
CA PHE A 120 9.92 -4.84 -6.87
C PHE A 120 9.98 -4.94 -8.40
N ASP A 121 11.04 -5.58 -8.90
CA ASP A 121 11.32 -5.65 -10.32
C ASP A 121 10.35 -6.58 -11.06
N LEU A 122 10.01 -6.22 -12.30
CA LEU A 122 9.29 -7.06 -13.24
C LEU A 122 10.27 -7.67 -14.28
N PRO A 123 9.99 -8.85 -14.85
CA PRO A 123 8.80 -9.67 -14.64
C PRO A 123 8.81 -10.47 -13.34
N TYR A 124 7.64 -10.80 -12.82
CA TYR A 124 7.43 -11.74 -11.72
C TYR A 124 6.57 -12.90 -12.20
N GLU A 125 6.97 -14.12 -11.85
CA GLU A 125 6.23 -15.35 -12.15
C GLU A 125 6.17 -16.23 -10.91
N ASP A 126 5.03 -16.90 -10.70
CA ASP A 126 4.82 -17.84 -9.60
C ASP A 126 3.91 -18.97 -10.06
N ASP A 127 4.45 -20.18 -10.09
CA ASP A 127 3.75 -21.42 -10.40
C ASP A 127 3.31 -22.19 -9.14
N PHE A 128 3.54 -21.59 -7.95
CA PHE A 128 3.26 -22.15 -6.63
C PHE A 128 3.91 -23.51 -6.34
N GLU A 129 4.81 -23.99 -7.19
CA GLU A 129 5.55 -25.25 -7.02
C GLU A 129 6.73 -25.07 -6.06
N TYR A 130 6.41 -24.70 -4.81
CA TYR A 130 7.42 -24.48 -3.80
C TYR A 130 8.03 -25.78 -3.29
N GLN A 131 9.34 -25.77 -3.08
CA GLN A 131 9.99 -26.86 -2.35
C GLN A 131 9.51 -26.87 -0.91
N THR A 132 8.95 -27.99 -0.48
CA THR A 132 8.47 -28.17 0.88
C THR A 132 9.54 -28.82 1.72
N TYR A 133 9.78 -28.28 2.89
CA TYR A 133 10.67 -28.89 3.89
C TYR A 133 9.97 -29.95 4.73
N ASP A 134 8.64 -30.03 4.66
CA ASP A 134 7.81 -30.96 5.42
C ASP A 134 6.51 -31.30 4.62
N GLU A 135 6.51 -32.44 3.95
CA GLU A 135 5.35 -32.95 3.19
C GLU A 135 4.11 -33.15 4.08
N ASP A 136 4.31 -33.49 5.37
CA ASP A 136 3.20 -33.65 6.33
C ASP A 136 2.53 -32.31 6.65
N TYR A 137 3.28 -31.20 6.61
CA TYR A 137 2.74 -29.87 6.89
C TYR A 137 1.77 -29.42 5.79
N LEU A 138 2.19 -29.54 4.52
CA LEU A 138 1.37 -29.17 3.37
C LEU A 138 0.08 -29.97 3.25
N SER A 139 0.13 -31.28 3.57
CA SER A 139 -1.04 -32.14 3.50
C SER A 139 -2.13 -31.79 4.52
N LYS A 140 -1.78 -31.00 5.54
CA LYS A 140 -2.69 -30.69 6.67
C LYS A 140 -3.10 -29.22 6.75
N ARG A 141 -2.32 -28.28 6.22
CA ARG A 141 -2.51 -26.85 6.48
C ARG A 141 -2.34 -25.93 5.28
N GLY A 142 -1.81 -26.40 4.16
CA GLY A 142 -1.36 -25.52 3.09
C GLY A 142 -0.10 -24.73 3.47
N MET A 143 0.43 -23.92 2.55
CA MET A 143 1.62 -23.13 2.75
C MET A 143 1.34 -21.67 2.38
N ALA A 144 1.96 -20.73 3.09
CA ALA A 144 1.85 -19.31 2.76
C ALA A 144 2.45 -19.03 1.37
N PRO A 145 1.71 -18.42 0.46
CA PRO A 145 2.24 -17.97 -0.83
C PRO A 145 3.27 -16.84 -0.63
N ARG A 146 4.16 -16.66 -1.60
CA ARG A 146 5.20 -15.63 -1.55
C ARG A 146 4.62 -14.25 -1.85
N TYR A 147 5.11 -13.24 -1.12
CA TYR A 147 4.83 -11.82 -1.35
C TYR A 147 3.35 -11.44 -1.34
N THR A 148 2.50 -12.26 -0.76
CA THR A 148 1.06 -12.02 -0.67
C THR A 148 0.67 -11.49 0.69
N THR A 149 -0.45 -10.76 0.71
CA THR A 149 -1.10 -10.30 1.94
C THR A 149 -2.61 -10.41 1.76
N ASP A 150 -3.21 -11.30 2.54
CA ASP A 150 -4.66 -11.47 2.54
C ASP A 150 -5.33 -10.26 3.17
N GLN A 151 -6.24 -9.65 2.43
CA GLN A 151 -7.07 -8.56 2.93
C GLN A 151 -8.42 -9.10 3.44
N ALA A 152 -8.91 -10.17 2.82
CA ALA A 152 -10.06 -10.94 3.24
C ALA A 152 -9.93 -12.38 2.73
N GLY A 153 -10.56 -13.34 3.40
CA GLY A 153 -10.42 -14.76 3.09
C GLY A 153 -9.12 -15.34 3.63
N ALA A 154 -8.66 -16.45 3.04
CA ALA A 154 -7.37 -17.05 3.29
C ALA A 154 -6.89 -17.78 2.04
N PHE A 155 -5.72 -17.40 1.54
CA PHE A 155 -5.13 -17.97 0.34
C PHE A 155 -3.90 -18.78 0.71
N GLU A 156 -3.91 -20.08 0.42
CA GLU A 156 -2.83 -20.99 0.77
C GLU A 156 -2.43 -21.81 -0.44
N VAL A 157 -1.14 -22.11 -0.55
CA VAL A 157 -0.66 -23.08 -1.53
C VAL A 157 -1.09 -24.47 -1.08
N SER A 158 -1.85 -25.16 -1.92
CA SER A 158 -2.46 -26.46 -1.65
C SER A 158 -2.30 -27.38 -2.82
N SER A 159 -2.32 -28.69 -2.61
CA SER A 159 -2.21 -29.67 -3.69
C SER A 159 -3.57 -30.00 -4.31
N LEU A 160 -3.66 -29.87 -5.63
CA LEU A 160 -4.80 -30.24 -6.44
C LEU A 160 -4.37 -31.21 -7.52
N GLU A 161 -4.82 -32.48 -7.45
CA GLU A 161 -4.52 -33.53 -8.43
C GLU A 161 -3.02 -33.76 -8.71
N GLY A 162 -2.16 -33.47 -7.71
CA GLY A 162 -0.71 -33.65 -7.79
C GLY A 162 0.06 -32.40 -8.29
N ASN A 163 -0.63 -31.30 -8.52
CA ASN A 163 -0.08 -29.99 -8.80
C ASN A 163 -0.30 -29.05 -7.59
N ASN A 164 0.63 -28.16 -7.29
CA ASN A 164 0.42 -27.17 -6.28
C ASN A 164 -0.25 -25.93 -6.89
N VAL A 165 -1.24 -25.41 -6.20
CA VAL A 165 -2.02 -24.24 -6.65
C VAL A 165 -2.28 -23.32 -5.49
N LEU A 166 -2.46 -22.04 -5.74
CA LEU A 166 -2.99 -21.13 -4.75
C LEU A 166 -4.50 -21.32 -4.64
N MET A 167 -5.01 -21.65 -3.47
CA MET A 167 -6.42 -21.91 -3.22
C MET A 167 -6.99 -20.97 -2.17
N GLN A 168 -8.15 -20.41 -2.43
CA GLN A 168 -8.94 -19.72 -1.41
C GLN A 168 -9.60 -20.77 -0.50
N MET A 169 -9.26 -20.77 0.80
CA MET A 169 -9.56 -21.85 1.74
C MET A 169 -10.87 -21.66 2.51
N ILE A 170 -11.36 -20.46 2.66
CA ILE A 170 -12.56 -20.15 3.44
C ILE A 170 -13.79 -20.21 2.54
N THR A 171 -14.74 -21.07 2.89
CA THR A 171 -16.01 -21.19 2.15
C THR A 171 -17.18 -20.61 2.94
N TYR A 172 -18.32 -20.42 2.29
CA TYR A 172 -19.54 -19.98 2.99
C TYR A 172 -19.95 -20.91 4.14
N ASP A 173 -19.58 -22.19 4.08
CA ASP A 173 -19.89 -23.15 5.13
C ASP A 173 -19.04 -23.00 6.38
N ASN A 174 -17.82 -22.51 6.23
CA ASN A 174 -16.85 -22.32 7.33
C ASN A 174 -16.41 -20.89 7.55
N LYS A 175 -17.11 -19.94 6.93
CA LYS A 175 -16.83 -18.51 7.08
C LYS A 175 -16.96 -18.08 8.53
N PRO A 176 -15.89 -17.51 9.12
CA PRO A 176 -15.93 -17.02 10.49
C PRO A 176 -16.88 -15.83 10.62
N ALA A 177 -17.27 -15.50 11.85
CA ALA A 177 -17.93 -14.25 12.16
C ALA A 177 -17.03 -13.08 11.77
N GLU A 178 -17.55 -12.12 11.03
CA GLU A 178 -16.78 -11.02 10.47
C GLU A 178 -16.87 -9.76 11.29
N TRP A 179 -15.83 -8.94 11.17
CA TRP A 179 -15.80 -7.58 11.67
C TRP A 179 -16.46 -6.65 10.63
N GLY A 180 -17.73 -6.31 10.83
CA GLY A 180 -18.43 -5.37 9.95
C GLY A 180 -18.79 -5.95 8.59
N ASN A 181 -18.62 -5.17 7.52
CA ASN A 181 -18.98 -5.57 6.17
C ASN A 181 -18.04 -6.67 5.65
N SER A 182 -18.63 -7.74 5.19
CA SER A 182 -17.90 -8.83 4.58
C SER A 182 -17.40 -8.44 3.19
N SER A 183 -16.13 -8.21 3.06
CA SER A 183 -15.48 -8.15 1.76
C SER A 183 -15.35 -9.54 1.19
N ASP A 184 -15.46 -9.69 -0.13
CA ASP A 184 -15.09 -10.93 -0.80
C ASP A 184 -13.59 -11.22 -0.60
N PRO A 185 -13.18 -12.51 -0.60
CA PRO A 185 -11.80 -12.89 -0.46
C PRO A 185 -10.89 -12.23 -1.49
N VAL A 186 -9.82 -11.61 -1.02
CA VAL A 186 -8.80 -11.01 -1.86
C VAL A 186 -7.44 -11.10 -1.19
N THR A 187 -6.43 -11.49 -1.96
CA THR A 187 -5.02 -11.37 -1.59
C THR A 187 -4.33 -10.40 -2.53
N THR A 188 -3.41 -9.61 -2.00
CA THR A 188 -2.66 -8.60 -2.76
C THR A 188 -1.18 -8.94 -2.78
N LEU A 189 -0.51 -8.54 -3.85
CA LEU A 189 0.89 -8.85 -4.08
C LEU A 189 1.67 -7.58 -4.42
N LEU A 190 2.89 -7.52 -3.86
CA LEU A 190 4.01 -6.74 -4.35
C LEU A 190 3.89 -5.22 -4.18
N ASP A 191 4.34 -4.42 -5.15
CA ASP A 191 4.55 -2.99 -5.02
C ASP A 191 3.28 -2.17 -5.33
N ASP A 192 2.97 -1.18 -4.52
CA ASP A 192 1.80 -0.31 -4.70
C ASP A 192 2.07 0.90 -5.62
N ARG A 193 3.30 0.99 -6.16
CA ARG A 193 3.69 2.04 -7.10
C ARG A 193 3.59 1.61 -8.56
N TRP A 194 3.28 0.35 -8.84
CA TRP A 194 3.15 -0.12 -10.22
C TRP A 194 1.99 0.54 -10.93
N GLN A 195 2.25 1.02 -12.16
CA GLN A 195 1.28 1.69 -12.99
C GLN A 195 1.03 0.93 -14.30
N ASN A 196 2.06 0.69 -15.10
CA ASN A 196 1.94 0.12 -16.45
C ASN A 196 2.41 -1.33 -16.46
N TYR A 197 1.48 -2.27 -16.41
CA TYR A 197 1.79 -3.69 -16.38
C TYR A 197 0.65 -4.56 -16.86
N THR A 198 0.98 -5.81 -17.10
CA THR A 198 0.07 -6.89 -17.43
C THR A 198 0.11 -7.93 -16.32
N VAL A 199 -1.04 -8.32 -15.81
CA VAL A 199 -1.19 -9.46 -14.90
C VAL A 199 -1.98 -10.57 -15.59
N SER A 200 -1.54 -11.81 -15.44
CA SER A 200 -2.30 -13.00 -15.87
C SER A 200 -2.18 -14.12 -14.85
N ALA A 201 -3.21 -14.94 -14.76
CA ALA A 201 -3.20 -16.18 -13.99
C ALA A 201 -4.20 -17.18 -14.60
N ASP A 202 -3.92 -18.45 -14.43
CA ASP A 202 -4.90 -19.49 -14.66
C ASP A 202 -5.82 -19.59 -13.46
N VAL A 203 -7.13 -19.68 -13.70
CA VAL A 203 -8.16 -19.79 -12.66
C VAL A 203 -9.00 -21.05 -12.87
N LEU A 204 -9.32 -21.73 -11.78
CA LEU A 204 -10.28 -22.84 -11.77
C LEU A 204 -11.33 -22.56 -10.71
N LEU A 205 -12.58 -22.52 -11.13
CA LEU A 205 -13.69 -22.30 -10.23
C LEU A 205 -14.05 -23.60 -9.48
N ASP A 206 -14.34 -23.51 -8.18
CA ASP A 206 -14.92 -24.62 -7.44
C ASP A 206 -16.25 -25.01 -8.10
N GLY A 207 -16.33 -26.22 -8.61
CA GLY A 207 -17.50 -26.72 -9.34
C GLY A 207 -18.75 -26.98 -8.47
N LYS A 208 -18.73 -26.55 -7.19
CA LYS A 208 -19.93 -26.56 -6.35
C LYS A 208 -20.91 -25.52 -6.88
N LYS A 209 -22.16 -25.93 -7.01
CA LYS A 209 -23.21 -25.01 -7.41
C LYS A 209 -23.40 -23.95 -6.33
N SER A 210 -23.35 -22.67 -6.71
CA SER A 210 -23.65 -21.58 -5.80
C SER A 210 -25.11 -21.64 -5.32
N ASP A 211 -25.34 -21.15 -4.13
CA ASP A 211 -26.66 -20.76 -3.65
C ASP A 211 -27.17 -19.60 -4.55
N ASP A 212 -28.45 -19.60 -4.91
CA ASP A 212 -29.07 -18.62 -5.81
C ASP A 212 -28.82 -17.14 -5.38
N SER A 213 -28.39 -16.91 -4.15
CA SER A 213 -28.06 -15.58 -3.61
C SER A 213 -26.57 -15.21 -3.70
N LYS A 214 -25.67 -16.12 -4.17
CA LYS A 214 -24.22 -15.94 -4.06
C LYS A 214 -23.54 -16.47 -5.32
N THR A 215 -23.09 -15.59 -6.17
CA THR A 215 -22.37 -15.94 -7.38
C THR A 215 -20.96 -16.38 -7.05
N ASN A 216 -20.57 -17.59 -7.54
CA ASN A 216 -19.18 -18.01 -7.50
C ASN A 216 -18.38 -17.30 -8.61
N TYR A 217 -17.24 -16.74 -8.26
CA TYR A 217 -16.29 -16.15 -9.20
C TYR A 217 -14.85 -16.29 -8.72
N ALA A 218 -13.91 -16.31 -9.67
CA ALA A 218 -12.49 -16.06 -9.46
C ALA A 218 -12.05 -14.90 -10.36
N GLY A 219 -11.02 -14.17 -9.97
CA GLY A 219 -10.59 -13.01 -10.73
C GLY A 219 -9.17 -12.58 -10.43
N ILE A 220 -8.65 -11.75 -11.30
CA ILE A 220 -7.36 -11.05 -11.15
C ILE A 220 -7.61 -9.55 -11.14
N GLY A 221 -6.75 -8.81 -10.48
CA GLY A 221 -6.88 -7.35 -10.45
C GLY A 221 -5.55 -6.63 -10.48
N GLY A 222 -5.60 -5.37 -10.81
CA GLY A 222 -4.46 -4.48 -10.82
C GLY A 222 -4.78 -3.12 -10.25
N ARG A 223 -3.71 -2.40 -9.87
CA ARG A 223 -3.75 -1.12 -9.19
C ARG A 223 -4.62 -1.14 -7.93
N TYR A 224 -4.58 -2.27 -7.22
CA TYR A 224 -5.30 -2.41 -5.97
C TYR A 224 -4.69 -1.51 -4.90
N ASN A 225 -5.51 -0.65 -4.33
CA ASN A 225 -5.19 0.16 -3.15
C ASN A 225 -6.20 -0.14 -2.04
N LEU A 226 -5.69 -0.51 -0.87
CA LEU A 226 -6.52 -0.66 0.30
C LEU A 226 -6.73 0.70 0.96
N ALA A 227 -7.96 1.16 0.99
CA ALA A 227 -8.35 2.38 1.67
C ALA A 227 -9.45 2.05 2.69
N ALA A 228 -9.08 1.95 3.95
CA ALA A 228 -9.98 1.58 5.04
C ALA A 228 -10.69 0.22 4.82
N ASN A 229 -11.98 0.17 4.58
CA ASN A 229 -12.75 -1.04 4.31
C ASN A 229 -13.17 -1.17 2.85
N ASP A 230 -12.77 -0.23 2.02
CA ASP A 230 -12.99 -0.23 0.59
C ASP A 230 -11.66 -0.42 -0.14
N TYR A 231 -11.71 -1.00 -1.31
CA TYR A 231 -10.56 -1.01 -2.19
C TYR A 231 -10.86 -0.20 -3.45
N SER A 232 -9.85 0.43 -3.98
CA SER A 232 -9.81 0.91 -5.34
C SER A 232 -9.00 -0.05 -6.18
N GLY A 233 -9.16 -0.02 -7.50
CA GLY A 233 -8.43 -0.89 -8.42
C GLY A 233 -9.36 -1.46 -9.48
N TYR A 234 -8.75 -2.10 -10.47
CA TYR A 234 -9.45 -2.77 -11.55
C TYR A 234 -9.45 -4.27 -11.31
N ALA A 235 -10.58 -4.93 -11.53
CA ALA A 235 -10.73 -6.35 -11.35
C ALA A 235 -11.42 -6.99 -12.55
N LEU A 236 -10.81 -8.04 -13.09
CA LEU A 236 -11.41 -8.92 -14.08
C LEU A 236 -11.91 -10.17 -13.35
N LYS A 237 -13.21 -10.36 -13.31
CA LYS A 237 -13.88 -11.47 -12.62
C LYS A 237 -14.52 -12.41 -13.63
N LEU A 238 -14.29 -13.71 -13.51
CA LEU A 238 -14.94 -14.77 -14.26
C LEU A 238 -15.91 -15.51 -13.33
N THR A 239 -17.18 -15.52 -13.67
CA THR A 239 -18.21 -16.20 -12.88
C THR A 239 -18.44 -17.64 -13.29
N GLU A 240 -19.09 -18.43 -12.43
CA GLU A 240 -19.47 -19.82 -12.72
C GLU A 240 -20.42 -19.98 -13.92
N THR A 241 -21.07 -18.90 -14.34
CA THR A 241 -21.94 -18.87 -15.51
C THR A 241 -21.21 -18.46 -16.79
N GLY A 242 -19.93 -18.14 -16.71
CA GLY A 242 -19.13 -17.64 -17.83
C GLY A 242 -19.36 -16.17 -18.15
N GLU A 243 -20.00 -15.40 -17.26
CA GLU A 243 -19.96 -13.93 -17.36
C GLU A 243 -18.59 -13.44 -16.93
N VAL A 244 -17.96 -12.62 -17.76
CA VAL A 244 -16.71 -11.91 -17.48
C VAL A 244 -17.06 -10.47 -17.19
N MET A 245 -16.65 -9.97 -16.03
CA MET A 245 -16.93 -8.61 -15.58
C MET A 245 -15.64 -7.84 -15.39
N LEU A 246 -15.56 -6.63 -15.94
CA LEU A 246 -14.54 -5.65 -15.60
C LEU A 246 -15.13 -4.66 -14.58
N ASN A 247 -14.49 -4.56 -13.43
CA ASN A 247 -14.91 -3.68 -12.35
C ASN A 247 -13.83 -2.64 -12.02
N LYS A 248 -14.25 -1.46 -11.58
CA LYS A 248 -13.43 -0.52 -10.82
C LYS A 248 -14.01 -0.43 -9.40
N ALA A 249 -13.24 -0.87 -8.41
CA ALA A 249 -13.75 -1.11 -7.06
C ALA A 249 -15.04 -1.97 -7.10
N SER A 250 -16.13 -1.53 -6.49
CA SER A 250 -17.42 -2.22 -6.52
C SER A 250 -18.28 -1.94 -7.78
N VAL A 251 -17.84 -1.02 -8.64
CA VAL A 251 -18.61 -0.58 -9.81
C VAL A 251 -18.25 -1.46 -11.01
N LYS A 252 -19.28 -2.09 -11.61
CA LYS A 252 -19.12 -2.81 -12.89
C LYS A 252 -19.02 -1.80 -14.03
N LEU A 253 -17.86 -1.79 -14.71
CA LEU A 253 -17.60 -0.92 -15.87
C LEU A 253 -18.19 -1.53 -17.14
N ASP A 254 -17.95 -2.83 -17.35
CA ASP A 254 -18.41 -3.56 -18.52
C ASP A 254 -18.49 -5.07 -18.24
N SER A 255 -19.19 -5.82 -19.08
CA SER A 255 -19.23 -7.28 -18.99
C SER A 255 -19.56 -7.95 -20.32
N VAL A 256 -19.15 -9.22 -20.43
CA VAL A 256 -19.40 -10.04 -21.60
C VAL A 256 -19.66 -11.48 -21.18
N GLN A 257 -20.52 -12.20 -21.92
CA GLN A 257 -20.78 -13.61 -21.73
C GLN A 257 -19.88 -14.44 -22.64
N ILE A 258 -19.18 -15.43 -22.09
CA ILE A 258 -18.37 -16.36 -22.88
C ILE A 258 -19.25 -17.52 -23.37
N ASP A 259 -19.33 -17.66 -24.70
CA ASP A 259 -20.05 -18.76 -25.31
C ASP A 259 -19.31 -20.09 -25.12
N GLY A 260 -20.06 -21.14 -24.70
CA GLY A 260 -19.50 -22.47 -24.50
C GLY A 260 -18.55 -22.60 -23.30
N PHE A 261 -18.64 -21.70 -22.33
CA PHE A 261 -17.88 -21.72 -21.11
C PHE A 261 -18.04 -23.05 -20.34
N ASP A 262 -16.93 -23.60 -19.86
CA ASP A 262 -16.91 -24.85 -19.08
C ASP A 262 -16.27 -24.59 -17.71
N VAL A 263 -17.09 -24.42 -16.68
CA VAL A 263 -16.68 -24.14 -15.29
C VAL A 263 -15.70 -25.18 -14.70
N LYS A 264 -15.58 -26.37 -15.31
CA LYS A 264 -14.68 -27.45 -14.82
C LYS A 264 -13.28 -27.38 -15.42
N LYS A 265 -13.02 -26.42 -16.26
CA LYS A 265 -11.71 -26.21 -16.88
C LYS A 265 -10.98 -25.04 -16.30
N TRP A 266 -9.69 -25.12 -16.35
CA TRP A 266 -8.81 -23.97 -16.17
C TRP A 266 -9.03 -22.96 -17.28
N HIS A 267 -9.13 -21.69 -16.91
CA HIS A 267 -9.22 -20.56 -17.84
C HIS A 267 -8.13 -19.55 -17.51
N ASN A 268 -7.43 -19.08 -18.53
CA ASN A 268 -6.44 -18.03 -18.35
C ASN A 268 -7.14 -16.66 -18.37
N LEU A 269 -7.01 -15.91 -17.31
CA LEU A 269 -7.38 -14.50 -17.25
C LEU A 269 -6.15 -13.64 -17.46
N LYS A 270 -6.26 -12.56 -18.29
CA LYS A 270 -5.21 -11.58 -18.45
C LYS A 270 -5.81 -10.16 -18.45
N LEU A 271 -5.16 -9.27 -17.72
CA LEU A 271 -5.53 -7.86 -17.59
C LEU A 271 -4.30 -7.00 -17.91
N GLU A 272 -4.39 -6.22 -18.97
CA GLU A 272 -3.38 -5.22 -19.35
C GLU A 272 -3.86 -3.85 -18.88
N ILE A 273 -3.04 -3.14 -18.11
CA ILE A 273 -3.35 -1.81 -17.58
C ILE A 273 -2.20 -0.89 -17.93
N TYR A 274 -2.41 -0.01 -18.90
CA TYR A 274 -1.41 0.96 -19.34
C TYR A 274 -2.06 2.34 -19.40
N ASP A 275 -1.48 3.30 -18.71
CA ASP A 275 -2.06 4.64 -18.49
C ASP A 275 -3.50 4.54 -17.97
N ASN A 276 -4.47 5.02 -18.70
CA ASN A 276 -5.89 4.89 -18.36
C ASN A 276 -6.65 3.84 -19.21
N VAL A 277 -5.93 3.01 -19.98
CA VAL A 277 -6.53 1.98 -20.84
C VAL A 277 -6.38 0.60 -20.20
N ILE A 278 -7.51 -0.09 -20.08
CA ILE A 278 -7.63 -1.42 -19.51
C ILE A 278 -8.10 -2.38 -20.60
N LYS A 279 -7.35 -3.46 -20.83
CA LYS A 279 -7.73 -4.54 -21.75
C LYS A 279 -7.81 -5.87 -21.02
N ALA A 280 -8.91 -6.57 -21.22
CA ALA A 280 -9.18 -7.84 -20.57
C ALA A 280 -9.26 -8.97 -21.59
N TYR A 281 -8.68 -10.11 -21.20
CA TYR A 281 -8.61 -11.31 -22.03
C TYR A 281 -9.02 -12.55 -21.24
N VAL A 282 -9.67 -13.48 -21.91
CA VAL A 282 -9.93 -14.85 -21.42
C VAL A 282 -9.40 -15.81 -22.45
N ASP A 283 -8.59 -16.78 -22.02
CA ASP A 283 -7.97 -17.80 -22.89
C ASP A 283 -7.26 -17.19 -24.12
N ASN A 284 -6.54 -16.09 -23.89
CA ASN A 284 -5.83 -15.26 -24.89
C ASN A 284 -6.74 -14.54 -25.91
N VAL A 285 -8.05 -14.54 -25.73
CA VAL A 285 -8.98 -13.77 -26.56
C VAL A 285 -9.31 -12.47 -25.85
N LYS A 286 -9.09 -11.32 -26.51
CA LYS A 286 -9.50 -10.01 -25.96
C LYS A 286 -11.03 -9.96 -25.92
N VAL A 287 -11.58 -9.77 -24.74
CA VAL A 287 -13.02 -9.78 -24.47
C VAL A 287 -13.57 -8.40 -24.14
N LEU A 288 -12.79 -7.55 -23.46
CA LEU A 288 -13.18 -6.19 -23.10
C LEU A 288 -12.02 -5.21 -23.30
N GLU A 289 -12.35 -3.96 -23.57
CA GLU A 289 -11.41 -2.83 -23.56
C GLU A 289 -12.15 -1.60 -23.03
N TYR A 290 -11.53 -0.92 -22.09
CA TYR A 290 -12.13 0.23 -21.41
C TYR A 290 -11.08 1.33 -21.22
N GLU A 291 -11.45 2.56 -21.54
CA GLU A 291 -10.65 3.75 -21.23
C GLU A 291 -11.28 4.46 -20.03
N ASP A 292 -10.55 4.50 -18.91
CA ASP A 292 -11.00 5.16 -17.71
C ASP A 292 -10.61 6.64 -17.73
N THR A 293 -11.59 7.52 -17.85
CA THR A 293 -11.40 8.96 -17.92
C THR A 293 -11.91 9.69 -16.68
N ASP A 294 -12.39 8.96 -15.70
CA ASP A 294 -13.05 9.52 -14.52
C ASP A 294 -12.46 8.91 -13.23
N ASN A 295 -11.78 9.72 -12.44
CA ASN A 295 -11.25 9.30 -11.14
C ASN A 295 -10.38 8.03 -11.24
N VAL A 296 -9.37 8.09 -12.11
CA VAL A 296 -8.50 6.96 -12.45
C VAL A 296 -7.78 6.41 -11.22
N VAL A 297 -7.71 5.10 -11.09
CA VAL A 297 -6.78 4.47 -10.15
C VAL A 297 -5.42 4.43 -10.82
N ASN A 298 -4.51 5.33 -10.40
CA ASN A 298 -3.28 5.60 -11.14
C ASN A 298 -2.20 4.56 -10.92
N SER A 299 -2.07 4.04 -9.71
CA SER A 299 -1.07 3.02 -9.33
C SER A 299 -1.63 2.04 -8.30
N GLY A 300 -0.95 0.94 -8.06
CA GLY A 300 -1.33 -0.01 -7.02
C GLY A 300 -0.89 -1.44 -7.29
N ARG A 301 -1.17 -2.30 -6.32
CA ARG A 301 -0.76 -3.71 -6.30
C ARG A 301 -1.56 -4.58 -7.25
N VAL A 302 -1.00 -5.73 -7.55
CA VAL A 302 -1.76 -6.84 -8.13
C VAL A 302 -2.65 -7.49 -7.06
N SER A 303 -3.80 -8.00 -7.44
CA SER A 303 -4.68 -8.76 -6.58
C SER A 303 -5.20 -10.03 -7.25
N LEU A 304 -5.44 -11.07 -6.42
CA LEU A 304 -6.21 -12.26 -6.80
C LEU A 304 -7.48 -12.24 -5.96
N LEU A 305 -8.62 -12.36 -6.63
CA LEU A 305 -9.94 -12.19 -6.04
C LEU A 305 -10.76 -13.46 -6.15
N SER A 306 -11.55 -13.75 -5.15
CA SER A 306 -12.42 -14.92 -5.12
C SER A 306 -13.72 -14.59 -4.39
N SER A 307 -14.76 -15.33 -4.69
CA SER A 307 -15.87 -15.51 -3.76
C SER A 307 -15.50 -16.56 -2.69
N TYR A 308 -16.36 -16.73 -1.68
CA TYR A 308 -16.13 -17.71 -0.60
C TYR A 308 -16.39 -19.17 -1.08
N TYR A 309 -15.57 -19.60 -2.07
CA TYR A 309 -15.49 -20.96 -2.60
C TYR A 309 -14.02 -21.36 -2.72
N ASN A 310 -13.72 -22.65 -2.83
CA ASN A 310 -12.34 -23.13 -2.99
C ASN A 310 -11.85 -22.95 -4.44
N ASN A 311 -11.90 -21.71 -4.93
CA ASN A 311 -11.36 -21.36 -6.23
C ASN A 311 -9.83 -21.40 -6.20
N CYS A 312 -9.24 -21.85 -7.31
CA CYS A 312 -7.81 -22.06 -7.45
C CYS A 312 -7.21 -21.10 -8.46
N PHE A 313 -5.95 -20.76 -8.24
CA PHE A 313 -5.12 -19.94 -9.13
C PHE A 313 -3.79 -20.65 -9.36
N ASP A 314 -3.27 -20.51 -10.57
CA ASP A 314 -1.98 -21.06 -10.95
C ASP A 314 -1.30 -20.19 -12.00
N ASN A 315 0.00 -20.39 -12.24
CA ASN A 315 0.76 -19.73 -13.30
C ASN A 315 0.60 -18.19 -13.28
N LEU A 316 0.67 -17.59 -12.09
CA LEU A 316 0.63 -16.14 -11.95
C LEU A 316 1.83 -15.51 -12.66
N LYS A 317 1.55 -14.55 -13.52
CA LYS A 317 2.55 -13.84 -14.28
C LYS A 317 2.27 -12.34 -14.31
N ILE A 318 3.28 -11.53 -14.00
CA ILE A 318 3.21 -10.07 -14.03
C ILE A 318 4.36 -9.59 -14.90
N THR A 319 4.03 -8.87 -15.96
CA THR A 319 4.99 -8.39 -16.96
C THR A 319 4.73 -6.94 -17.32
N THR A 320 5.68 -6.32 -17.98
CA THR A 320 5.50 -5.00 -18.57
C THR A 320 6.27 -4.88 -19.88
N ASP A 321 5.72 -4.10 -20.79
CA ASP A 321 6.40 -3.65 -22.01
C ASP A 321 6.91 -2.19 -21.87
N SER A 322 6.68 -1.57 -20.71
CA SER A 322 7.10 -0.20 -20.41
C SER A 322 8.40 -0.18 -19.60
N GLU A 323 9.35 0.66 -19.99
CA GLU A 323 10.53 0.94 -19.16
C GLU A 323 10.13 1.69 -17.89
N ASP A 324 9.13 2.57 -18.00
CA ASP A 324 8.59 3.38 -16.91
C ASP A 324 7.26 2.76 -16.43
N TYR A 325 7.31 1.66 -15.66
CA TYR A 325 6.12 0.92 -15.24
C TYR A 325 5.64 1.24 -13.81
N TYR A 326 6.29 2.17 -13.14
CA TYR A 326 5.97 2.57 -11.77
C TYR A 326 5.96 4.09 -11.62
N VAL A 327 5.35 4.56 -10.56
CA VAL A 327 5.29 5.99 -10.23
C VAL A 327 6.24 6.33 -9.08
N THR A 328 6.77 7.54 -9.13
CA THR A 328 7.26 8.23 -7.94
C THR A 328 6.08 8.91 -7.28
N ARG A 329 5.88 8.64 -5.98
CA ARG A 329 4.81 9.25 -5.18
C ARG A 329 5.40 10.26 -4.24
N VAL A 330 4.88 11.48 -4.27
CA VAL A 330 5.24 12.60 -3.39
C VAL A 330 4.02 12.94 -2.54
N ASP A 331 4.19 12.82 -1.24
CA ASP A 331 3.15 13.03 -0.23
C ASP A 331 2.75 14.53 -0.16
N ASP A 332 1.54 14.81 0.26
CA ASP A 332 1.01 16.19 0.36
C ASP A 332 1.85 17.10 1.28
N MET A 333 2.51 16.52 2.28
CA MET A 333 3.36 17.23 3.24
C MET A 333 4.86 17.20 2.90
N ASP A 334 5.25 16.64 1.75
CA ASP A 334 6.65 16.62 1.33
C ASP A 334 7.13 18.02 0.96
N ALA A 335 8.39 18.32 1.27
CA ALA A 335 9.01 19.61 0.95
C ALA A 335 9.10 19.91 -0.56
N ALA A 336 8.96 18.90 -1.42
CA ALA A 336 8.86 19.07 -2.87
C ALA A 336 7.54 19.73 -3.30
N ILE A 337 6.50 19.67 -2.45
CA ILE A 337 5.22 20.34 -2.68
C ILE A 337 5.29 21.74 -2.07
N LYS A 338 5.25 22.77 -2.91
CA LYS A 338 5.30 24.17 -2.51
C LYS A 338 3.91 24.76 -2.49
N VAL A 339 3.36 25.03 -1.32
CA VAL A 339 2.02 25.62 -1.17
C VAL A 339 2.06 27.15 -1.13
N SER A 340 0.97 27.80 -1.57
CA SER A 340 0.85 29.27 -1.61
C SER A 340 0.90 29.90 -0.22
N ALA A 341 0.23 29.27 0.75
CA ALA A 341 0.29 29.60 2.18
C ALA A 341 -0.14 28.37 2.96
N GLY A 342 0.43 28.17 4.14
CA GLY A 342 0.07 27.08 5.06
C GLY A 342 -0.59 27.60 6.32
N SER A 343 -1.49 26.84 6.90
CA SER A 343 -2.13 27.10 8.18
C SER A 343 -2.14 25.81 9.01
N THR A 344 -2.03 25.97 10.32
CA THR A 344 -2.24 24.87 11.28
C THR A 344 -3.67 24.84 11.83
N GLU A 345 -4.51 25.78 11.42
CA GLU A 345 -5.90 25.91 11.85
C GLU A 345 -6.84 25.68 10.67
N GLU A 346 -7.87 24.86 10.86
CA GLU A 346 -8.82 24.49 9.83
C GLU A 346 -9.55 25.69 9.19
N ASP A 347 -9.78 26.77 9.97
CA ASP A 347 -10.42 28.00 9.51
C ASP A 347 -9.39 29.10 9.14
N GLY A 348 -8.11 28.73 8.99
CA GLY A 348 -7.05 29.66 8.58
C GLY A 348 -7.10 29.97 7.09
N ASN A 349 -6.36 31.02 6.68
CA ASN A 349 -6.15 31.29 5.26
C ASN A 349 -5.01 30.38 4.75
N GLY A 350 -5.24 29.69 3.64
CA GLY A 350 -4.28 28.81 3.00
C GLY A 350 -4.48 27.32 3.37
N TRP A 351 -3.50 26.52 2.97
CA TRP A 351 -3.55 25.06 3.13
C TRP A 351 -3.53 24.65 4.61
N TYR A 352 -4.52 23.84 4.98
CA TYR A 352 -4.58 23.21 6.28
C TYR A 352 -4.02 21.79 6.21
N PHE A 353 -2.96 21.52 6.98
CA PHE A 353 -2.30 20.23 7.06
C PHE A 353 -2.86 19.39 8.21
N SER A 354 -3.30 18.18 7.92
CA SER A 354 -3.90 17.31 8.91
C SER A 354 -3.37 15.88 8.82
N THR A 355 -3.19 15.28 10.00
CA THR A 355 -3.03 13.84 10.12
C THR A 355 -4.39 13.20 10.39
N ILE A 356 -4.67 12.11 9.71
CA ILE A 356 -5.93 11.39 9.87
C ILE A 356 -5.68 9.97 10.38
N SER A 357 -6.62 9.42 11.14
CA SER A 357 -6.53 8.04 11.63
C SER A 357 -6.88 7.00 10.57
N SER A 358 -7.45 7.41 9.45
CA SER A 358 -7.90 6.55 8.37
C SER A 358 -6.74 6.16 7.44
N PHE A 359 -6.82 4.97 6.84
CA PHE A 359 -5.95 4.52 5.75
C PHE A 359 -6.42 5.02 4.37
N LYS A 360 -7.34 5.94 4.31
CA LYS A 360 -7.89 6.51 3.07
C LYS A 360 -6.86 7.31 2.28
N ASN A 361 -5.89 7.88 2.98
CA ASN A 361 -4.83 8.68 2.42
C ASN A 361 -3.47 8.01 2.62
N TYR A 362 -2.53 8.30 1.74
CA TYR A 362 -1.14 7.91 1.89
C TYR A 362 -0.55 8.55 3.15
N ASN A 363 0.33 7.85 3.83
CA ASN A 363 0.95 8.27 5.09
C ASN A 363 -0.02 8.76 6.18
N ARG A 364 -1.34 8.70 5.95
CA ARG A 364 -2.39 9.23 6.81
C ARG A 364 -2.34 10.76 6.98
N THR A 365 -1.92 11.43 5.94
CA THR A 365 -1.89 12.89 5.85
C THR A 365 -2.85 13.37 4.78
N VAL A 366 -3.28 14.60 4.88
CA VAL A 366 -4.09 15.27 3.87
C VAL A 366 -3.94 16.79 4.03
N SER A 367 -3.68 17.45 2.92
CA SER A 367 -3.68 18.90 2.84
C SER A 367 -4.98 19.39 2.23
N VAL A 368 -5.63 20.32 2.90
CA VAL A 368 -6.91 20.86 2.46
C VAL A 368 -6.75 22.32 2.07
N GLY A 369 -7.10 22.63 0.83
CA GLY A 369 -7.08 24.00 0.27
C GLY A 369 -8.45 24.41 -0.23
N GLU A 370 -8.69 25.72 -0.22
CA GLU A 370 -9.92 26.38 -0.63
C GLU A 370 -9.69 27.27 -1.86
N GLU A 371 -10.73 27.93 -2.33
CA GLU A 371 -10.67 28.83 -3.47
C GLU A 371 -9.55 29.89 -3.33
N GLY A 372 -8.66 29.92 -4.33
CA GLY A 372 -7.49 30.77 -4.38
C GLY A 372 -6.20 30.14 -3.88
N ASP A 373 -6.26 29.03 -3.16
CA ASP A 373 -5.07 28.29 -2.73
C ASP A 373 -4.42 27.55 -3.88
N SER A 374 -3.10 27.46 -3.88
CA SER A 374 -2.36 26.74 -4.91
C SER A 374 -1.19 25.95 -4.32
N PHE A 375 -0.79 24.92 -5.04
CA PHE A 375 0.46 24.21 -4.81
C PHE A 375 1.23 24.02 -6.11
N GLU A 376 2.53 23.86 -6.00
CA GLU A 376 3.45 23.70 -7.13
C GLU A 376 4.41 22.53 -6.85
N PHE A 377 4.78 21.82 -7.91
CA PHE A 377 5.80 20.79 -7.88
C PHE A 377 6.53 20.69 -9.23
N GLU A 378 7.74 20.13 -9.17
CA GLU A 378 8.55 19.87 -10.36
C GLU A 378 8.83 18.37 -10.48
N PHE A 379 8.85 17.84 -11.69
CA PHE A 379 9.19 16.44 -11.93
C PHE A 379 9.86 16.26 -13.28
N GLU A 380 10.60 15.15 -13.43
CA GLU A 380 11.11 14.68 -14.71
C GLU A 380 10.31 13.44 -15.12
N GLY A 381 9.68 13.48 -16.31
CA GLY A 381 8.84 12.35 -16.71
C GLY A 381 7.98 12.60 -17.93
N THR A 382 6.93 11.79 -18.07
CA THR A 382 5.98 11.81 -19.19
C THR A 382 4.53 11.85 -18.73
N SER A 383 4.26 11.75 -17.42
CA SER A 383 2.90 11.75 -16.88
C SER A 383 2.89 12.18 -15.42
N PHE A 384 1.77 12.75 -14.97
CA PHE A 384 1.49 12.95 -13.56
C PHE A 384 0.02 12.79 -13.23
N ALA A 385 -0.27 12.54 -11.96
CA ALA A 385 -1.62 12.49 -11.41
C ALA A 385 -1.68 13.22 -10.08
N ILE A 386 -2.78 13.91 -9.85
CA ILE A 386 -3.10 14.57 -8.57
C ILE A 386 -4.02 13.61 -7.81
N ILE A 387 -3.52 13.04 -6.74
CA ILE A 387 -4.30 12.13 -5.90
C ILE A 387 -5.08 12.95 -4.88
N ALA A 388 -6.39 12.93 -5.02
CA ALA A 388 -7.30 13.69 -4.16
C ALA A 388 -8.70 13.07 -4.19
N ALA A 389 -9.36 13.02 -3.05
CA ALA A 389 -10.69 12.42 -2.91
C ALA A 389 -11.77 13.49 -3.00
N GLN A 390 -11.96 14.12 -4.16
CA GLN A 390 -12.86 15.26 -4.27
C GLN A 390 -13.74 15.24 -5.53
N LYS A 391 -14.98 15.66 -5.36
CA LYS A 391 -15.95 15.84 -6.41
C LYS A 391 -16.41 17.32 -6.47
N ASP A 392 -16.76 17.78 -7.65
CA ASP A 392 -17.31 19.13 -7.89
C ASP A 392 -16.34 20.25 -7.47
N VAL A 393 -15.02 20.00 -7.54
CA VAL A 393 -13.95 21.00 -7.36
C VAL A 393 -13.44 21.40 -8.72
N VAL A 394 -13.29 22.70 -8.95
CA VAL A 394 -12.70 23.24 -10.19
C VAL A 394 -11.24 23.59 -9.92
N LEU A 395 -10.35 23.00 -10.71
CA LEU A 395 -8.90 23.24 -10.67
C LEU A 395 -8.46 23.98 -11.92
N GLU A 396 -7.60 24.95 -11.76
CA GLU A 396 -6.76 25.48 -12.84
C GLU A 396 -5.39 24.81 -12.75
N ILE A 397 -5.00 24.15 -13.80
CA ILE A 397 -3.77 23.38 -13.87
C ILE A 397 -2.87 24.01 -14.93
N GLU A 398 -1.76 24.54 -14.47
CA GLU A 398 -0.68 25.08 -15.30
C GLU A 398 0.40 24.00 -15.40
N THR A 399 0.68 23.53 -16.61
CA THR A 399 1.78 22.58 -16.88
C THR A 399 2.70 23.26 -17.88
N ASP A 400 3.90 23.63 -17.46
CA ASP A 400 4.84 24.45 -18.23
C ASP A 400 4.15 25.74 -18.76
N ASP A 401 4.00 25.88 -20.08
CA ASP A 401 3.37 27.04 -20.72
C ASP A 401 1.87 26.84 -21.01
N ALA A 402 1.29 25.67 -20.67
CA ALA A 402 -0.11 25.35 -20.93
C ALA A 402 -0.97 25.49 -19.68
N THR A 403 -2.11 26.11 -19.81
CA THR A 403 -3.09 26.26 -18.71
C THR A 403 -4.42 25.65 -19.14
N GLN A 404 -5.03 24.88 -18.27
CA GLN A 404 -6.38 24.34 -18.47
C GLN A 404 -7.19 24.39 -17.17
N GLU A 405 -8.50 24.53 -17.33
CA GLU A 405 -9.45 24.39 -16.24
C GLU A 405 -10.05 22.97 -16.28
N TYR A 406 -10.15 22.33 -15.13
CA TYR A 406 -10.65 20.97 -14.99
C TYR A 406 -11.60 20.87 -13.80
N THR A 407 -12.76 20.26 -14.03
CA THR A 407 -13.72 19.96 -12.96
C THR A 407 -13.58 18.51 -12.54
N CYS A 408 -13.26 18.28 -11.28
CA CYS A 408 -13.16 16.93 -10.70
C CYS A 408 -14.55 16.28 -10.70
N SER A 409 -14.71 15.16 -11.39
CA SER A 409 -16.01 14.51 -11.64
C SER A 409 -16.31 13.41 -10.61
N GLY A 410 -15.31 12.83 -9.99
CA GLY A 410 -15.44 11.70 -9.09
C GLY A 410 -14.81 11.93 -7.73
N SER A 411 -15.12 11.02 -6.81
CA SER A 411 -14.47 10.92 -5.51
C SER A 411 -14.11 9.47 -5.25
N GLY A 412 -12.91 9.23 -4.76
CA GLY A 412 -12.45 7.90 -4.39
C GLY A 412 -11.16 7.98 -3.60
N ASP A 413 -11.01 7.13 -2.60
CA ASP A 413 -9.81 7.11 -1.79
C ASP A 413 -8.62 6.66 -2.67
N ARG A 414 -7.50 7.39 -2.60
CA ARG A 414 -6.27 7.14 -3.37
C ARG A 414 -6.48 7.02 -4.88
N THR A 415 -7.36 7.84 -5.42
CA THR A 415 -7.62 7.93 -6.86
C THR A 415 -7.24 9.29 -7.40
N ALA A 416 -6.99 9.39 -8.70
CA ALA A 416 -6.58 10.63 -9.33
C ALA A 416 -7.79 11.54 -9.56
N ALA A 417 -7.84 12.68 -8.90
CA ALA A 417 -8.76 13.76 -9.25
C ALA A 417 -8.46 14.33 -10.64
N TYR A 418 -7.19 14.32 -11.01
CA TYR A 418 -6.72 14.68 -12.35
C TYR A 418 -5.52 13.82 -12.73
N ALA A 419 -5.42 13.41 -13.98
CA ALA A 419 -4.24 12.73 -14.51
C ALA A 419 -4.00 13.14 -15.97
N VAL A 420 -2.73 13.24 -16.34
CA VAL A 420 -2.29 13.44 -17.72
C VAL A 420 -1.21 12.43 -18.05
N TYR A 421 -1.30 11.88 -19.25
CA TYR A 421 -0.38 10.91 -19.80
C TYR A 421 0.21 11.44 -21.11
N ASN A 422 1.34 10.91 -21.54
CA ASN A 422 1.97 11.24 -22.83
C ASN A 422 2.45 12.69 -22.96
N LEU A 423 2.94 13.30 -21.88
CA LEU A 423 3.76 14.51 -21.97
C LEU A 423 5.07 14.20 -22.71
N GLU A 424 5.70 15.21 -23.28
CA GLU A 424 7.06 15.04 -23.80
C GLU A 424 8.00 14.69 -22.65
N LYS A 425 8.89 13.72 -22.86
CA LYS A 425 9.85 13.33 -21.81
C LYS A 425 10.78 14.50 -21.47
N GLY A 426 10.74 14.95 -20.24
CA GLY A 426 11.53 16.09 -19.79
C GLY A 426 11.18 16.57 -18.38
N GLN A 427 11.76 17.69 -18.04
CA GLN A 427 11.46 18.41 -16.79
C GLN A 427 10.18 19.21 -16.99
N HIS A 428 9.26 19.08 -16.03
CA HIS A 428 7.99 19.77 -16.01
C HIS A 428 7.79 20.54 -14.73
N ASN A 429 7.15 21.71 -14.84
CA ASN A 429 6.70 22.51 -13.72
C ASN A 429 5.17 22.50 -13.72
N VAL A 430 4.58 22.11 -12.61
CA VAL A 430 3.14 22.07 -12.45
C VAL A 430 2.69 22.98 -11.34
N LYS A 431 1.68 23.80 -11.61
CA LYS A 431 0.96 24.57 -10.61
C LYS A 431 -0.51 24.25 -10.67
N VAL A 432 -1.09 23.99 -9.51
CA VAL A 432 -2.51 23.68 -9.34
C VAL A 432 -3.13 24.74 -8.45
N THR A 433 -4.18 25.40 -8.93
CA THR A 433 -4.93 26.40 -8.19
C THR A 433 -6.37 25.93 -8.02
N VAL A 434 -6.90 25.95 -6.81
CA VAL A 434 -8.30 25.71 -6.52
C VAL A 434 -9.11 26.93 -6.96
N LYS A 435 -9.96 26.78 -7.98
CA LYS A 435 -10.81 27.87 -8.52
C LYS A 435 -12.18 27.92 -7.86
N GLU A 436 -12.73 26.74 -7.58
CA GLU A 436 -14.03 26.60 -6.91
C GLU A 436 -14.01 25.35 -6.03
N GLY A 437 -14.61 25.46 -4.85
CA GLY A 437 -14.76 24.34 -3.93
C GLY A 437 -13.61 24.18 -2.95
N ARG A 438 -13.45 22.97 -2.41
CA ARG A 438 -12.44 22.61 -1.40
C ARG A 438 -11.75 21.33 -1.83
N LEU A 439 -10.45 21.37 -2.03
CA LEU A 439 -9.63 20.23 -2.43
C LEU A 439 -9.04 19.55 -1.19
N SER A 440 -9.23 18.23 -1.07
CA SER A 440 -8.50 17.39 -0.12
C SER A 440 -7.39 16.65 -0.89
N PHE A 441 -6.20 17.21 -0.86
CA PHE A 441 -5.02 16.76 -1.59
C PHE A 441 -4.23 15.75 -0.74
N ASP A 442 -3.89 14.61 -1.34
CA ASP A 442 -3.23 13.48 -0.69
C ASP A 442 -1.78 13.30 -1.17
N ALA A 443 -1.58 13.29 -2.48
CA ALA A 443 -0.25 13.08 -3.07
C ALA A 443 -0.22 13.50 -4.55
N VAL A 444 0.99 13.62 -5.07
CA VAL A 444 1.26 13.62 -6.51
C VAL A 444 1.95 12.31 -6.88
N GLU A 445 1.53 11.70 -7.97
CA GLU A 445 2.23 10.58 -8.58
C GLU A 445 2.71 10.98 -9.98
N TYR A 446 3.97 10.67 -10.33
CA TYR A 446 4.53 10.96 -11.66
C TYR A 446 5.48 9.86 -12.13
N ARG A 447 5.70 9.76 -13.42
CA ARG A 447 6.68 8.88 -14.06
C ARG A 447 7.22 9.48 -15.36
#